data_e31499fc96fa6c1934322a09b5161048
#
_entry.id   e31499fc96fa6c1934322a09b5161048
#
_cell.length_a   1.000
_cell.length_b   1.000
_cell.length_c   1.000
_cell.angle_alpha   90.00
_cell.angle_beta   90.00
_cell.angle_gamma   90.00
#
_symmetry.space_group_name_H-M   'P 1'
#
loop_
_entity.id
_entity.type
_entity.pdbx_description
1 polymer ?
#
loop_
_entity_poly.entity_id
_entity_poly.type
_entity_poly.pdbx_seq_one_letter_code
_entity_poly.pdbx_strand_id
1 'polypeptide(L)'
;RVFDLHTHWTRYHFHPQFDSSLKKNYVDLDSFDVLISAEPSYVGAGRSIREEVICDNGRRYSAQLTAQLYAIDRMVLDKRVTLPALSAGKIVVKSRSVVSSLVYQPIQAQEKGEKLTIEDVLSLEGNQFAMRNSPNLLVIGTIRNPDDLMKRLAEREKKDDAIFENIEFQLKIKPHYESKWLKDLFEKEGTCVEYLDAGISVESTKEQVVRIVKEYLRKA
;
A
#
# COMPACT_ATOMS: atom_id res chain seq x y z
N ARG A 1 22.42 -3.30 0.78
CA ARG A 1 21.83 -4.05 -0.36
C ARG A 1 20.32 -3.88 -0.29
N VAL A 2 19.68 -3.65 -1.42
CA VAL A 2 18.21 -3.47 -1.54
C VAL A 2 17.62 -4.68 -2.23
N PHE A 3 16.54 -5.23 -1.67
CA PHE A 3 15.77 -6.31 -2.25
C PHE A 3 14.36 -5.80 -2.58
N ASP A 4 14.02 -5.80 -3.87
CA ASP A 4 12.70 -5.44 -4.36
C ASP A 4 11.87 -6.72 -4.60
N LEU A 5 10.90 -6.94 -3.73
CA LEU A 5 10.05 -8.12 -3.75
C LEU A 5 9.20 -8.22 -5.03
N HIS A 6 8.79 -7.08 -5.60
CA HIS A 6 8.04 -7.07 -6.85
C HIS A 6 8.88 -7.64 -8.01
N THR A 7 10.09 -7.10 -8.19
CA THR A 7 11.01 -7.58 -9.24
C THR A 7 11.35 -9.06 -9.05
N HIS A 8 11.53 -9.48 -7.80
CA HIS A 8 11.80 -10.89 -7.48
C HIS A 8 10.61 -11.78 -7.87
N TRP A 9 9.40 -11.44 -7.44
CA TRP A 9 8.21 -12.25 -7.72
C TRP A 9 7.83 -12.30 -9.19
N THR A 10 8.00 -11.21 -9.93
CA THR A 10 7.74 -11.21 -11.38
C THR A 10 8.72 -12.10 -12.14
N ARG A 11 9.99 -12.19 -11.71
CA ARG A 11 10.99 -13.07 -12.35
C ARG A 11 10.74 -14.55 -12.08
N TYR A 12 10.31 -14.91 -10.88
CA TYR A 12 10.23 -16.31 -10.43
C TYR A 12 8.83 -16.88 -10.44
N HIS A 13 7.83 -16.11 -10.82
CA HIS A 13 6.43 -16.48 -10.74
C HIS A 13 6.04 -17.71 -11.58
N PHE A 14 6.78 -18.02 -12.63
CA PHE A 14 6.57 -19.17 -13.53
C PHE A 14 7.55 -20.31 -13.32
N HIS A 15 8.41 -20.28 -12.31
CA HIS A 15 9.41 -21.33 -12.13
C HIS A 15 8.86 -22.46 -11.27
N PRO A 16 8.80 -23.73 -11.77
CA PRO A 16 8.29 -24.88 -11.02
C PRO A 16 9.05 -25.16 -9.72
N GLN A 17 10.31 -24.73 -9.60
CA GLN A 17 11.14 -24.88 -8.39
C GLN A 17 10.84 -23.82 -7.32
N PHE A 18 9.98 -22.87 -7.59
CA PHE A 18 9.58 -21.84 -6.64
C PHE A 18 8.94 -22.40 -5.36
N ASP A 19 8.37 -23.62 -5.46
CA ASP A 19 7.59 -24.23 -4.39
C ASP A 19 8.44 -24.91 -3.29
N SER A 20 9.66 -25.40 -3.60
CA SER A 20 10.43 -26.20 -2.65
C SER A 20 11.37 -25.43 -1.75
N SER A 21 11.93 -24.30 -2.21
CA SER A 21 12.84 -23.46 -1.43
C SER A 21 12.12 -22.46 -0.51
N LEU A 22 10.85 -22.19 -0.79
CA LEU A 22 10.04 -21.17 -0.10
C LEU A 22 9.26 -21.69 1.10
N LYS A 23 9.42 -22.95 1.48
CA LYS A 23 8.66 -23.55 2.58
C LYS A 23 8.93 -22.94 3.96
N LYS A 24 10.03 -22.21 4.14
CA LYS A 24 10.35 -21.54 5.42
C LYS A 24 10.34 -20.02 5.35
N ASN A 25 10.97 -19.40 4.35
CA ASN A 25 10.98 -17.94 4.20
C ASN A 25 10.86 -17.59 2.71
N TYR A 26 9.98 -16.65 2.35
CA TYR A 26 9.84 -16.17 0.96
C TYR A 26 11.08 -15.45 0.45
N VAL A 27 12.02 -15.10 1.32
CA VAL A 27 13.18 -14.27 1.02
C VAL A 27 14.32 -14.70 1.91
N ASP A 28 15.52 -14.79 1.33
CA ASP A 28 16.76 -14.93 2.09
C ASP A 28 17.08 -13.62 2.80
N LEU A 29 16.80 -13.58 4.11
CA LEU A 29 16.95 -12.38 4.94
C LEU A 29 18.40 -11.91 5.06
N ASP A 30 19.40 -12.77 4.81
CA ASP A 30 20.81 -12.41 4.90
C ASP A 30 21.31 -11.71 3.63
N SER A 31 20.55 -11.79 2.54
CA SER A 31 20.95 -11.25 1.25
C SER A 31 20.80 -9.75 1.09
N PHE A 32 20.05 -9.06 1.99
CA PHE A 32 19.72 -7.64 1.87
C PHE A 32 19.67 -6.90 3.21
N ASP A 33 19.68 -5.58 3.15
CA ASP A 33 19.54 -4.66 4.29
C ASP A 33 18.21 -3.89 4.25
N VAL A 34 17.69 -3.65 3.05
CA VAL A 34 16.43 -2.95 2.80
C VAL A 34 15.52 -3.82 1.93
N LEU A 35 14.31 -4.05 2.40
CA LEU A 35 13.23 -4.72 1.67
C LEU A 35 12.26 -3.68 1.11
N ILE A 36 11.99 -3.76 -0.19
CA ILE A 36 10.91 -2.98 -0.84
C ILE A 36 9.76 -3.93 -1.15
N SER A 37 8.54 -3.55 -0.76
CA SER A 37 7.31 -4.29 -1.03
C SER A 37 6.15 -3.36 -1.39
N ALA A 38 5.05 -3.94 -1.85
CA ALA A 38 3.84 -3.18 -2.23
C ALA A 38 2.57 -3.97 -1.92
N GLU A 39 1.48 -3.25 -1.67
CA GLU A 39 0.14 -3.80 -1.58
C GLU A 39 -0.75 -3.30 -2.75
N PRO A 40 -1.61 -4.16 -3.34
CA PRO A 40 -1.65 -5.60 -3.11
C PRO A 40 -0.36 -6.28 -3.57
N SER A 41 -0.03 -7.42 -2.97
CA SER A 41 1.15 -8.21 -3.33
C SER A 41 1.03 -8.76 -4.76
N TYR A 42 2.06 -9.46 -5.25
CA TYR A 42 2.05 -10.04 -6.60
C TYR A 42 1.82 -11.55 -6.60
N VAL A 43 1.46 -12.12 -5.45
CA VAL A 43 1.20 -13.56 -5.29
C VAL A 43 -0.09 -13.81 -4.52
N GLY A 44 -0.66 -14.99 -4.66
CA GLY A 44 -1.86 -15.40 -3.93
C GLY A 44 -3.02 -14.42 -4.07
N ALA A 45 -3.57 -13.96 -2.95
CA ALA A 45 -4.68 -13.03 -2.92
C ALA A 45 -4.35 -11.69 -3.62
N GLY A 46 -3.14 -11.18 -3.47
CA GLY A 46 -2.71 -9.94 -4.11
C GLY A 46 -2.70 -10.03 -5.63
N ARG A 47 -2.28 -11.18 -6.18
CA ARG A 47 -2.38 -11.43 -7.61
C ARG A 47 -3.84 -11.45 -8.09
N SER A 48 -4.71 -12.15 -7.37
CA SER A 48 -6.15 -12.18 -7.70
C SER A 48 -6.77 -10.78 -7.66
N ILE A 49 -6.35 -9.93 -6.72
CA ILE A 49 -6.79 -8.53 -6.68
C ILE A 49 -6.37 -7.82 -7.97
N ARG A 50 -5.10 -7.91 -8.37
CA ARG A 50 -4.53 -7.18 -9.50
C ARG A 50 -5.08 -7.64 -10.86
N GLU A 51 -5.17 -8.96 -11.05
CA GLU A 51 -5.52 -9.55 -12.34
C GLU A 51 -7.03 -9.72 -12.54
N GLU A 52 -7.82 -9.68 -11.45
CA GLU A 52 -9.24 -9.96 -11.53
C GLU A 52 -10.10 -8.87 -10.89
N VAL A 53 -9.89 -8.55 -9.59
CA VAL A 53 -10.87 -7.80 -8.80
C VAL A 53 -10.89 -6.31 -9.14
N ILE A 54 -9.73 -5.71 -9.43
CA ILE A 54 -9.59 -4.29 -9.76
C ILE A 54 -9.38 -4.03 -11.25
N CYS A 55 -9.27 -5.08 -12.05
CA CYS A 55 -9.19 -4.98 -13.51
C CYS A 55 -10.54 -4.60 -14.11
N ASP A 56 -10.54 -3.75 -15.14
CA ASP A 56 -11.72 -3.49 -15.94
C ASP A 56 -11.96 -4.65 -16.94
N ASN A 57 -12.56 -5.71 -16.43
CA ASN A 57 -12.81 -6.96 -17.17
C ASN A 57 -14.32 -7.24 -17.33
N GLY A 58 -15.18 -6.25 -17.05
CA GLY A 58 -16.63 -6.38 -17.13
C GLY A 58 -17.26 -7.15 -15.96
N ARG A 59 -16.48 -7.72 -15.04
CA ARG A 59 -16.97 -8.40 -13.84
C ARG A 59 -17.07 -7.43 -12.66
N ARG A 60 -18.04 -7.66 -11.79
CA ARG A 60 -18.27 -6.81 -10.62
C ARG A 60 -18.12 -7.62 -9.35
N TYR A 61 -17.27 -7.13 -8.46
CA TYR A 61 -17.08 -7.68 -7.12
C TYR A 61 -17.57 -6.69 -6.08
N SER A 62 -18.20 -7.20 -5.00
CA SER A 62 -18.68 -6.32 -3.93
C SER A 62 -17.51 -5.63 -3.22
N ALA A 63 -17.78 -4.45 -2.65
CA ALA A 63 -16.80 -3.72 -1.85
C ALA A 63 -16.34 -4.55 -0.64
N GLN A 64 -17.27 -5.30 -0.04
CA GLN A 64 -16.98 -6.21 1.08
C GLN A 64 -15.97 -7.31 0.69
N LEU A 65 -16.19 -8.00 -0.45
CA LEU A 65 -15.25 -9.03 -0.93
C LEU A 65 -13.88 -8.43 -1.22
N THR A 66 -13.87 -7.28 -1.89
CA THR A 66 -12.64 -6.56 -2.20
C THR A 66 -11.86 -6.21 -0.93
N ALA A 67 -12.54 -5.69 0.09
CA ALA A 67 -11.94 -5.37 1.38
C ALA A 67 -11.34 -6.60 2.08
N GLN A 68 -12.06 -7.72 2.08
CA GLN A 68 -11.58 -8.99 2.64
C GLN A 68 -10.32 -9.49 1.94
N LEU A 69 -10.28 -9.45 0.61
CA LEU A 69 -9.11 -9.89 -0.15
C LEU A 69 -7.87 -9.03 0.15
N TYR A 70 -8.03 -7.70 0.22
CA TYR A 70 -6.93 -6.82 0.62
C TYR A 70 -6.45 -7.10 2.05
N ALA A 71 -7.35 -7.37 2.99
CA ALA A 71 -7.00 -7.69 4.37
C ALA A 71 -6.25 -9.03 4.47
N ILE A 72 -6.66 -10.04 3.71
CA ILE A 72 -6.00 -11.35 3.64
C ILE A 72 -4.59 -11.20 3.04
N ASP A 73 -4.47 -10.54 1.88
CA ASP A 73 -3.19 -10.32 1.21
C ASP A 73 -2.18 -9.62 2.12
N ARG A 74 -2.61 -8.56 2.79
CA ARG A 74 -1.81 -7.79 3.75
C ARG A 74 -1.31 -8.65 4.89
N MET A 75 -2.21 -9.41 5.52
CA MET A 75 -1.84 -10.27 6.64
C MET A 75 -0.82 -11.34 6.23
N VAL A 76 -0.99 -11.94 5.05
CA VAL A 76 -0.04 -12.93 4.52
C VAL A 76 1.31 -12.28 4.24
N LEU A 77 1.33 -11.12 3.58
CA LEU A 77 2.55 -10.36 3.29
C LEU A 77 3.29 -9.98 4.59
N ASP A 78 2.55 -9.47 5.57
CA ASP A 78 3.15 -9.04 6.83
C ASP A 78 3.72 -10.23 7.63
N LYS A 79 2.95 -11.32 7.79
CA LYS A 79 3.42 -12.49 8.54
C LYS A 79 4.59 -13.22 7.88
N ARG A 80 4.64 -13.26 6.56
CA ARG A 80 5.64 -14.05 5.83
C ARG A 80 6.87 -13.27 5.40
N VAL A 81 6.78 -11.95 5.29
CA VAL A 81 7.85 -11.13 4.72
C VAL A 81 8.18 -9.94 5.62
N THR A 82 7.20 -9.05 5.88
CA THR A 82 7.44 -7.78 6.57
C THR A 82 7.97 -8.00 7.99
N LEU A 83 7.26 -8.75 8.82
CA LEU A 83 7.63 -8.96 10.22
C LEU A 83 8.91 -9.78 10.39
N PRO A 84 9.14 -10.88 9.63
CA PRO A 84 10.44 -11.56 9.65
C PRO A 84 11.61 -10.65 9.29
N ALA A 85 11.46 -9.80 8.26
CA ALA A 85 12.52 -8.85 7.87
C ALA A 85 12.79 -7.82 8.99
N LEU A 86 11.75 -7.23 9.58
CA LEU A 86 11.89 -6.31 10.70
C LEU A 86 12.53 -6.99 11.91
N SER A 87 12.12 -8.23 12.24
CA SER A 87 12.72 -9.01 13.34
C SER A 87 14.19 -9.35 13.11
N ALA A 88 14.62 -9.42 11.85
CA ALA A 88 16.02 -9.58 11.45
C ALA A 88 16.79 -8.24 11.37
N GLY A 89 16.21 -7.15 11.87
CA GLY A 89 16.84 -5.82 11.88
C GLY A 89 16.91 -5.15 10.51
N LYS A 90 16.08 -5.57 9.54
CA LYS A 90 16.05 -4.97 8.21
C LYS A 90 15.13 -3.74 8.17
N ILE A 91 15.42 -2.83 7.24
CA ILE A 91 14.51 -1.74 6.91
C ILE A 91 13.48 -2.24 5.90
N VAL A 92 12.19 -1.97 6.15
CA VAL A 92 11.12 -2.31 5.22
C VAL A 92 10.48 -1.04 4.69
N VAL A 93 10.47 -0.88 3.37
CA VAL A 93 9.77 0.19 2.66
C VAL A 93 8.58 -0.43 1.93
N LYS A 94 7.38 -0.02 2.30
CA LYS A 94 6.14 -0.57 1.72
C LYS A 94 5.38 0.52 0.96
N SER A 95 5.08 0.25 -0.29
CA SER A 95 4.15 1.07 -1.07
C SER A 95 2.73 0.63 -0.80
N ARG A 96 1.90 1.55 -0.32
CA ARG A 96 0.55 1.33 0.19
C ARG A 96 0.54 0.49 1.50
N SER A 97 -0.59 0.54 2.21
CA SER A 97 -0.81 -0.16 3.47
C SER A 97 -2.31 -0.20 3.79
N VAL A 98 -2.67 -0.54 5.01
CA VAL A 98 -4.04 -0.48 5.53
C VAL A 98 -4.68 0.91 5.35
N VAL A 99 -3.89 1.99 5.34
CA VAL A 99 -4.34 3.35 5.01
C VAL A 99 -5.13 3.39 3.70
N SER A 100 -4.60 2.74 2.65
CA SER A 100 -5.31 2.68 1.36
C SER A 100 -6.66 1.98 1.48
N SER A 101 -6.76 0.91 2.26
CA SER A 101 -8.03 0.22 2.49
C SER A 101 -9.05 1.10 3.21
N LEU A 102 -8.62 1.82 4.25
CA LEU A 102 -9.49 2.71 5.03
C LEU A 102 -10.03 3.90 4.22
N VAL A 103 -9.27 4.34 3.23
CA VAL A 103 -9.65 5.47 2.38
C VAL A 103 -10.45 5.02 1.16
N TYR A 104 -9.97 4.01 0.43
CA TYR A 104 -10.57 3.63 -0.86
C TYR A 104 -11.86 2.84 -0.71
N GLN A 105 -11.91 1.85 0.17
CA GLN A 105 -12.99 0.86 0.16
C GLN A 105 -14.34 1.41 0.63
N PRO A 106 -14.44 2.28 1.64
CA PRO A 106 -15.71 2.93 1.98
C PRO A 106 -16.25 3.81 0.85
N ILE A 107 -15.38 4.58 0.17
CA ILE A 107 -15.77 5.44 -0.94
C ILE A 107 -16.21 4.59 -2.14
N GLN A 108 -15.47 3.53 -2.45
CA GLN A 108 -15.84 2.59 -3.50
C GLN A 108 -17.20 1.92 -3.25
N ALA A 109 -17.47 1.55 -2.00
CA ALA A 109 -18.77 1.00 -1.61
C ALA A 109 -19.89 2.00 -1.87
N GLN A 110 -19.69 3.27 -1.46
CA GLN A 110 -20.65 4.34 -1.69
C GLN A 110 -20.95 4.53 -3.19
N GLU A 111 -19.91 4.53 -4.05
CA GLU A 111 -20.10 4.66 -5.51
C GLU A 111 -20.86 3.49 -6.13
N LYS A 112 -20.75 2.31 -5.53
CA LYS A 112 -21.51 1.12 -5.95
C LYS A 112 -22.90 1.02 -5.32
N GLY A 113 -23.31 1.97 -4.46
CA GLY A 113 -24.54 1.88 -3.69
C GLY A 113 -24.50 0.78 -2.63
N GLU A 114 -23.31 0.32 -2.24
CA GLU A 114 -23.10 -0.69 -1.21
C GLU A 114 -22.78 -0.01 0.14
N LYS A 115 -23.03 -0.74 1.23
CA LYS A 115 -22.71 -0.26 2.58
C LYS A 115 -21.44 -0.94 3.10
N LEU A 116 -20.39 -0.15 3.29
CA LEU A 116 -19.16 -0.57 3.94
C LEU A 116 -18.55 0.65 4.64
N THR A 117 -18.48 0.60 5.96
CA THR A 117 -17.95 1.71 6.76
C THR A 117 -16.45 1.54 7.01
N ILE A 118 -15.83 2.60 7.52
CA ILE A 118 -14.42 2.56 7.96
C ILE A 118 -14.26 1.54 9.09
N GLU A 119 -15.23 1.48 10.01
CA GLU A 119 -15.26 0.54 11.12
C GLU A 119 -15.35 -0.91 10.63
N ASP A 120 -16.16 -1.16 9.58
CA ASP A 120 -16.23 -2.48 8.94
C ASP A 120 -14.87 -2.88 8.37
N VAL A 121 -14.20 -1.96 7.66
CA VAL A 121 -12.87 -2.19 7.11
C VAL A 121 -11.83 -2.41 8.21
N LEU A 122 -11.85 -1.63 9.27
CA LEU A 122 -10.96 -1.79 10.44
C LEU A 122 -11.20 -3.12 11.16
N SER A 123 -12.44 -3.61 11.21
CA SER A 123 -12.80 -4.85 11.90
C SER A 123 -12.25 -6.11 11.23
N LEU A 124 -11.84 -6.04 9.97
CA LEU A 124 -11.26 -7.18 9.26
C LEU A 124 -9.96 -7.63 9.94
N GLU A 125 -9.82 -8.93 10.18
CA GLU A 125 -8.69 -9.50 10.94
C GLU A 125 -7.32 -9.05 10.41
N GLY A 126 -7.13 -9.07 9.09
CA GLY A 126 -5.87 -8.63 8.47
C GLY A 126 -5.58 -7.14 8.67
N ASN A 127 -6.62 -6.30 8.73
CA ASN A 127 -6.48 -4.87 8.99
C ASN A 127 -6.20 -4.61 10.48
N GLN A 128 -6.88 -5.30 11.38
CA GLN A 128 -6.56 -5.25 12.81
C GLN A 128 -5.12 -5.71 13.08
N PHE A 129 -4.68 -6.78 12.39
CA PHE A 129 -3.31 -7.25 12.48
C PHE A 129 -2.32 -6.17 12.03
N ALA A 130 -2.58 -5.51 10.90
CA ALA A 130 -1.74 -4.43 10.38
C ALA A 130 -1.72 -3.21 11.32
N MET A 131 -2.85 -2.86 11.94
CA MET A 131 -2.89 -1.76 12.91
C MET A 131 -2.03 -2.06 14.15
N ARG A 132 -2.10 -3.28 14.70
CA ARG A 132 -1.21 -3.70 15.81
C ARG A 132 0.27 -3.74 15.45
N ASN A 133 0.59 -3.79 14.15
CA ASN A 133 1.95 -3.76 13.60
C ASN A 133 2.14 -2.52 12.71
N SER A 134 1.62 -1.39 13.16
CA SER A 134 1.67 -0.12 12.44
C SER A 134 3.11 0.27 12.09
N PRO A 135 3.32 0.95 10.95
CA PRO A 135 4.67 1.35 10.56
C PRO A 135 5.25 2.39 11.52
N ASN A 136 6.55 2.43 11.66
CA ASN A 136 7.21 3.47 12.45
C ASN A 136 7.05 4.86 11.82
N LEU A 137 7.08 4.93 10.49
CA LEU A 137 6.93 6.15 9.70
C LEU A 137 5.93 5.92 8.58
N LEU A 138 4.90 6.75 8.51
CA LEU A 138 3.92 6.83 7.42
C LEU A 138 4.11 8.15 6.67
N VAL A 139 4.46 8.06 5.39
CA VAL A 139 4.59 9.23 4.52
C VAL A 139 3.42 9.28 3.55
N ILE A 140 2.64 10.34 3.59
CA ILE A 140 1.46 10.56 2.74
C ILE A 140 1.78 11.66 1.73
N GLY A 141 1.79 11.29 0.45
CA GLY A 141 1.88 12.25 -0.64
C GLY A 141 0.55 12.92 -0.88
N THR A 142 0.53 14.24 -0.86
CA THR A 142 -0.63 15.07 -1.20
C THR A 142 -0.35 15.90 -2.45
N ILE A 143 -1.38 16.38 -3.11
CA ILE A 143 -1.27 17.31 -4.23
C ILE A 143 -2.15 18.52 -3.91
N ARG A 144 -1.54 19.68 -3.74
CA ARG A 144 -2.27 20.89 -3.31
C ARG A 144 -3.20 21.41 -4.38
N ASN A 145 -2.74 21.45 -5.63
CA ASN A 145 -3.50 21.97 -6.75
C ASN A 145 -4.09 20.83 -7.60
N PRO A 146 -5.42 20.78 -7.82
CA PRO A 146 -6.05 19.80 -8.71
C PRO A 146 -5.47 19.76 -10.13
N ASP A 147 -5.04 20.91 -10.68
CA ASP A 147 -4.43 20.98 -12.01
C ASP A 147 -3.11 20.22 -12.10
N ASP A 148 -2.33 20.17 -11.00
CA ASP A 148 -1.09 19.41 -10.95
C ASP A 148 -1.37 17.90 -10.88
N LEU A 149 -2.49 17.50 -10.28
CA LEU A 149 -2.96 16.12 -10.33
C LEU A 149 -3.30 15.71 -11.77
N MET A 150 -4.00 16.60 -12.51
CA MET A 150 -4.35 16.37 -13.92
C MET A 150 -3.11 16.19 -14.79
N LYS A 151 -2.12 17.07 -14.66
CA LYS A 151 -0.86 16.98 -15.40
C LYS A 151 -0.13 15.68 -15.11
N ARG A 152 0.00 15.30 -13.83
CA ARG A 152 0.68 14.07 -13.42
C ARG A 152 -0.02 12.80 -13.91
N LEU A 153 -1.34 12.76 -13.92
CA LEU A 153 -2.10 11.64 -14.49
C LEU A 153 -1.92 11.55 -16.01
N ALA A 154 -1.86 12.70 -16.71
CA ALA A 154 -1.61 12.75 -18.15
C ALA A 154 -0.18 12.34 -18.54
N GLU A 155 0.82 12.64 -17.70
CA GLU A 155 2.23 12.33 -17.91
C GLU A 155 2.61 10.88 -17.53
N ARG A 156 1.71 10.11 -16.95
CA ARG A 156 1.97 8.70 -16.61
C ARG A 156 2.13 7.87 -17.87
N GLU A 157 3.34 7.31 -18.06
CA GLU A 157 3.62 6.34 -19.14
C GLU A 157 2.84 5.03 -18.98
N LYS A 158 2.46 4.68 -17.75
CA LYS A 158 1.75 3.47 -17.41
C LYS A 158 0.28 3.77 -17.19
N LYS A 159 -0.55 3.44 -18.15
CA LYS A 159 -2.00 3.34 -17.99
C LYS A 159 -2.27 1.96 -17.34
N ASP A 160 -2.36 1.94 -16.02
CA ASP A 160 -2.92 0.76 -15.35
C ASP A 160 -4.43 0.75 -15.64
N ASP A 161 -4.96 -0.38 -16.13
CA ASP A 161 -6.41 -0.57 -16.36
C ASP A 161 -7.19 -0.70 -15.03
N ALA A 162 -6.68 -0.09 -13.97
CA ALA A 162 -7.30 -0.14 -12.66
C ALA A 162 -8.46 0.85 -12.56
N ILE A 163 -9.62 0.36 -12.13
CA ILE A 163 -10.88 1.11 -11.99
C ILE A 163 -10.79 2.37 -11.13
N PHE A 164 -9.69 2.58 -10.38
CA PHE A 164 -9.48 3.70 -9.45
C PHE A 164 -8.64 4.84 -10.02
N GLU A 165 -8.22 4.78 -11.28
CA GLU A 165 -7.33 5.78 -11.87
C GLU A 165 -8.07 6.99 -12.49
N ASN A 166 -9.34 7.21 -12.14
CA ASN A 166 -10.04 8.40 -12.60
C ASN A 166 -9.83 9.57 -11.61
N ILE A 167 -9.77 10.77 -12.15
CA ILE A 167 -9.53 12.02 -11.43
C ILE A 167 -10.62 12.30 -10.40
N GLU A 168 -11.86 12.04 -10.75
CA GLU A 168 -13.01 12.28 -9.87
C GLU A 168 -12.88 11.46 -8.58
N PHE A 169 -12.49 10.20 -8.71
CA PHE A 169 -12.24 9.34 -7.55
C PHE A 169 -11.05 9.84 -6.73
N GLN A 170 -9.95 10.26 -7.38
CA GLN A 170 -8.78 10.81 -6.67
C GLN A 170 -9.12 12.08 -5.89
N LEU A 171 -9.96 12.95 -6.42
CA LEU A 171 -10.44 14.14 -5.70
C LEU A 171 -11.32 13.77 -4.50
N LYS A 172 -12.13 12.71 -4.59
CA LYS A 172 -12.94 12.22 -3.47
C LYS A 172 -12.10 11.65 -2.33
N ILE A 173 -11.03 10.91 -2.64
CA ILE A 173 -10.19 10.28 -1.60
C ILE A 173 -9.21 11.25 -0.93
N LYS A 174 -8.80 12.33 -1.61
CA LYS A 174 -7.82 13.29 -1.10
C LYS A 174 -8.14 13.82 0.31
N PRO A 175 -9.37 14.33 0.61
CA PRO A 175 -9.71 14.84 1.94
C PRO A 175 -9.58 13.78 3.04
N HIS A 176 -9.79 12.51 2.72
CA HIS A 176 -9.67 11.42 3.68
C HIS A 176 -8.21 11.14 4.04
N TYR A 177 -7.28 11.20 3.06
CA TYR A 177 -5.86 11.10 3.32
C TYR A 177 -5.33 12.25 4.17
N GLU A 178 -5.86 13.46 4.00
CA GLU A 178 -5.46 14.68 4.72
C GLU A 178 -6.26 14.88 6.04
N SER A 179 -7.13 13.94 6.39
CA SER A 179 -7.99 14.08 7.56
C SER A 179 -7.21 13.95 8.87
N LYS A 180 -7.58 14.78 9.84
CA LYS A 180 -7.07 14.67 11.21
C LYS A 180 -7.37 13.31 11.82
N TRP A 181 -8.52 12.72 11.49
CA TRP A 181 -8.92 11.40 11.94
C TRP A 181 -7.89 10.33 11.55
N LEU A 182 -7.48 10.30 10.28
CA LEU A 182 -6.50 9.31 9.79
C LEU A 182 -5.15 9.48 10.49
N LYS A 183 -4.70 10.73 10.62
CA LYS A 183 -3.47 11.05 11.33
C LYS A 183 -3.52 10.59 12.78
N ASP A 184 -4.54 10.98 13.52
CA ASP A 184 -4.72 10.64 14.93
C ASP A 184 -4.80 9.11 15.14
N LEU A 185 -5.44 8.38 14.19
CA LEU A 185 -5.54 6.93 14.24
C LEU A 185 -4.17 6.26 14.26
N PHE A 186 -3.26 6.68 13.39
CA PHE A 186 -1.92 6.10 13.29
C PHE A 186 -0.97 6.61 14.37
N GLU A 187 -1.08 7.88 14.75
CA GLU A 187 -0.27 8.44 15.86
C GLU A 187 -0.56 7.76 17.20
N LYS A 188 -1.80 7.32 17.45
CA LYS A 188 -2.16 6.52 18.62
C LYS A 188 -1.44 5.17 18.68
N GLU A 189 -1.14 4.60 17.53
CA GLU A 189 -0.37 3.35 17.41
C GLU A 189 1.16 3.59 17.43
N GLY A 190 1.60 4.82 17.67
CA GLY A 190 3.02 5.18 17.73
C GLY A 190 3.67 5.48 16.37
N THR A 191 2.89 5.58 15.31
CA THR A 191 3.38 5.92 13.97
C THR A 191 3.69 7.41 13.86
N CYS A 192 4.88 7.78 13.36
CA CYS A 192 5.14 9.14 12.91
C CYS A 192 4.46 9.37 11.56
N VAL A 193 3.55 10.34 11.47
CA VAL A 193 2.80 10.64 10.23
C VAL A 193 3.30 11.94 9.62
N GLU A 194 3.84 11.85 8.42
CA GLU A 194 4.40 12.98 7.68
C GLU A 194 3.71 13.16 6.32
N TYR A 195 3.54 14.39 5.91
CA TYR A 195 2.96 14.76 4.62
C TYR A 195 4.00 15.39 3.72
N LEU A 196 3.92 15.09 2.42
CA LEU A 196 4.73 15.74 1.41
C LEU A 196 3.90 16.25 0.24
N ASP A 197 4.39 17.28 -0.44
CA ASP A 197 3.76 17.78 -1.64
C ASP A 197 4.29 17.01 -2.87
N ALA A 198 3.43 16.14 -3.40
CA ALA A 198 3.72 15.38 -4.60
C ALA A 198 3.33 16.11 -5.89
N GLY A 199 2.76 17.33 -5.83
CA GLY A 199 2.30 18.10 -6.99
C GLY A 199 3.42 18.79 -7.78
N ILE A 200 4.57 19.09 -7.17
CA ILE A 200 5.61 19.92 -7.76
C ILE A 200 6.35 19.20 -8.90
N SER A 201 7.17 18.21 -8.56
CA SER A 201 7.92 17.35 -9.51
C SER A 201 8.32 16.04 -8.88
N VAL A 202 8.76 15.07 -9.69
CA VAL A 202 9.28 13.80 -9.20
C VAL A 202 10.53 14.01 -8.36
N GLU A 203 11.41 14.88 -8.81
CA GLU A 203 12.66 15.22 -8.13
C GLU A 203 12.40 15.86 -6.76
N SER A 204 11.52 16.87 -6.72
CA SER A 204 11.11 17.51 -5.48
C SER A 204 10.46 16.51 -4.51
N THR A 205 9.63 15.60 -5.01
CA THR A 205 9.03 14.53 -4.20
C THR A 205 10.11 13.63 -3.59
N LYS A 206 11.12 13.21 -4.38
CA LYS A 206 12.25 12.40 -3.90
C LYS A 206 13.05 13.13 -2.81
N GLU A 207 13.37 14.40 -3.03
CA GLU A 207 14.12 15.23 -2.05
C GLU A 207 13.34 15.35 -0.72
N GLN A 208 12.03 15.59 -0.78
CA GLN A 208 11.18 15.65 0.39
C GLN A 208 11.19 14.33 1.16
N VAL A 209 11.00 13.18 0.46
CA VAL A 209 11.06 11.85 1.09
C VAL A 209 12.39 11.61 1.77
N VAL A 210 13.51 11.89 1.08
CA VAL A 210 14.86 11.69 1.64
C VAL A 210 15.06 12.55 2.89
N ARG A 211 14.58 13.80 2.88
CA ARG A 211 14.64 14.68 4.05
C ARG A 211 13.83 14.11 5.21
N ILE A 212 12.57 13.74 4.99
CA ILE A 212 11.67 13.16 6.02
C ILE A 212 12.32 11.92 6.65
N VAL A 213 12.80 10.98 5.83
CA VAL A 213 13.43 9.76 6.33
C VAL A 213 14.71 10.05 7.13
N LYS A 214 15.56 10.96 6.64
CA LYS A 214 16.77 11.36 7.39
C LYS A 214 16.44 12.03 8.73
N GLU A 215 15.44 12.88 8.78
CA GLU A 215 14.99 13.54 10.01
C GLU A 215 14.39 12.53 10.99
N TYR A 216 13.62 11.59 10.49
CA TYR A 216 13.08 10.50 11.30
C TYR A 216 14.19 9.64 11.92
N LEU A 217 15.14 9.16 11.10
CA LEU A 217 16.25 8.31 11.57
C LEU A 217 17.22 9.01 12.54
N ARG A 218 17.25 10.34 12.58
CA ARG A 218 18.04 11.08 13.58
C ARG A 218 17.34 11.18 14.94
N LYS A 219 16.02 11.00 14.99
CA LYS A 219 15.22 11.11 16.20
C LYS A 219 14.91 9.75 16.83
N ALA A 220 14.98 8.67 16.04
CA ALA A 220 14.77 7.29 16.46
C ALA A 220 16.05 6.68 17.05
#